data_2bf79d22fd3b95bcd461cb4f43d30a40
#
_entry.id   2bf79d22fd3b95bcd461cb4f43d30a40
#
_cell.length_a   1.000
_cell.length_b   1.000
_cell.length_c   1.000
_cell.angle_alpha   90.00
_cell.angle_beta   90.00
_cell.angle_gamma   90.00
#
_symmetry.space_group_name_H-M   'P 1'
#
loop_
_entity.id
_entity.type
_entity.pdbx_description
1 polymer ?
#
loop_
_entity_poly.entity_id
_entity_poly.type
_entity_poly.pdbx_seq_one_letter_code
_entity_poly.pdbx_strand_id
1 'polypeptide(L)'
;MAIIYGDITPIKLQSVVNNMSMNFSLPRYSVNYTLQGELKNASKSSMKFLVNSTLGVGGIYDFSSHLGIKSEKTDFGETMAKWGFREGPYLDILVLGPSNQRDGIGKVVDLVLDPVSLLGVGAKSAATATSVAFGLSARSQFRESIDSILYESADSYAQSRLFFLQNRRYELGTNKTEHYIDPYN
;
A
#
# COMPACT_ATOMS: atom_id res chain seq x y z
N MET A 1 10.12 -3.15 17.85
CA MET A 1 10.32 -1.88 17.14
C MET A 1 9.01 -1.14 16.85
N ALA A 2 8.01 -1.72 16.19
CA ALA A 2 6.76 -1.02 15.87
C ALA A 2 6.01 -0.49 17.11
N ILE A 3 6.03 -1.22 18.20
CA ILE A 3 5.41 -0.82 19.49
C ILE A 3 6.10 0.43 20.03
N ILE A 4 7.44 0.41 20.09
CA ILE A 4 8.25 1.54 20.56
C ILE A 4 8.01 2.77 19.67
N TYR A 5 7.89 2.60 18.36
CA TYR A 5 7.58 3.70 17.44
C TYR A 5 6.22 4.33 17.75
N GLY A 6 5.18 3.53 17.97
CA GLY A 6 3.82 4.03 18.28
C GLY A 6 3.75 4.78 19.61
N ASP A 7 4.44 4.29 20.63
CA ASP A 7 4.42 4.85 21.97
C ASP A 7 5.28 6.13 22.11
N ILE A 8 6.37 6.24 21.35
CA ILE A 8 7.32 7.35 21.46
C ILE A 8 7.03 8.47 20.44
N THR A 9 6.44 8.13 19.29
CA THR A 9 6.28 9.11 18.20
C THR A 9 4.98 9.90 18.36
N PRO A 10 5.03 11.24 18.49
CA PRO A 10 3.83 12.07 18.57
C PRO A 10 2.91 11.87 17.34
N ILE A 11 1.60 11.88 17.57
CA ILE A 11 0.57 11.67 16.51
C ILE A 11 0.78 12.63 15.33
N LYS A 12 1.17 13.89 15.60
CA LYS A 12 1.46 14.87 14.55
C LYS A 12 2.63 14.45 13.66
N LEU A 13 3.67 13.84 14.23
CA LEU A 13 4.82 13.37 13.45
C LEU A 13 4.44 12.11 12.65
N GLN A 14 3.62 11.23 13.20
CA GLN A 14 3.08 10.08 12.46
C GLN A 14 2.25 10.54 11.25
N SER A 15 1.42 11.57 11.39
CA SER A 15 0.65 12.10 10.26
C SER A 15 1.53 12.71 9.17
N VAL A 16 2.60 13.41 9.53
CA VAL A 16 3.58 13.93 8.56
C VAL A 16 4.24 12.79 7.78
N VAL A 17 4.73 11.76 8.49
CA VAL A 17 5.34 10.58 7.87
C VAL A 17 4.37 9.88 6.92
N ASN A 18 3.11 9.73 7.34
CA ASN A 18 2.06 9.12 6.52
C ASN A 18 1.79 9.95 5.25
N ASN A 19 1.65 11.27 5.38
CA ASN A 19 1.43 12.16 4.24
C ASN A 19 2.60 12.11 3.24
N MET A 20 3.83 12.15 3.73
CA MET A 20 5.03 12.04 2.87
C MET A 20 5.10 10.67 2.17
N SER A 21 4.86 9.57 2.89
CA SER A 21 4.86 8.24 2.31
C SER A 21 3.79 8.09 1.23
N MET A 22 2.59 8.60 1.48
CA MET A 22 1.52 8.63 0.46
C MET A 22 1.92 9.49 -0.74
N ASN A 23 2.49 10.67 -0.51
CA ASN A 23 2.92 11.56 -1.59
C ASN A 23 3.96 10.91 -2.49
N PHE A 24 4.97 10.25 -1.93
CA PHE A 24 5.98 9.51 -2.70
C PHE A 24 5.40 8.30 -3.47
N SER A 25 4.26 7.78 -3.04
CA SER A 25 3.59 6.67 -3.75
C SER A 25 2.75 7.13 -4.94
N LEU A 26 2.34 8.41 -5.00
CA LEU A 26 1.43 8.92 -6.04
C LEU A 26 1.97 8.81 -7.48
N PRO A 27 3.28 9.04 -7.76
CA PRO A 27 3.81 8.85 -9.11
C PRO A 27 3.64 7.40 -9.59
N ARG A 28 3.87 6.41 -8.71
CA ARG A 28 3.66 5.00 -9.00
C ARG A 28 2.18 4.70 -9.25
N TYR A 29 1.27 5.28 -8.46
CA TYR A 29 -0.18 5.14 -8.71
C TYR A 29 -0.57 5.71 -10.06
N SER A 30 -0.01 6.85 -10.47
CA SER A 30 -0.27 7.43 -11.78
C SER A 30 0.16 6.51 -12.92
N VAL A 31 1.33 5.87 -12.81
CA VAL A 31 1.80 4.88 -13.78
C VAL A 31 0.86 3.69 -13.84
N ASN A 32 0.50 3.10 -12.69
CA ASN A 32 -0.39 1.96 -12.64
C ASN A 32 -1.78 2.29 -13.20
N TYR A 33 -2.38 3.42 -12.85
CA TYR A 33 -3.65 3.85 -13.43
C TYR A 33 -3.57 4.06 -14.96
N THR A 34 -2.43 4.56 -15.46
CA THR A 34 -2.22 4.68 -16.91
C THR A 34 -2.20 3.30 -17.57
N LEU A 35 -1.50 2.34 -17.00
CA LEU A 35 -1.43 0.96 -17.48
C LEU A 35 -2.78 0.23 -17.40
N GLN A 36 -3.64 0.64 -16.47
CA GLN A 36 -5.02 0.15 -16.32
C GLN A 36 -6.00 0.81 -17.29
N GLY A 37 -5.59 1.84 -18.05
CA GLY A 37 -6.48 2.62 -18.90
C GLY A 37 -7.33 3.65 -18.17
N GLU A 38 -7.07 3.87 -16.88
CA GLU A 38 -7.82 4.78 -16.01
C GLU A 38 -7.22 6.19 -15.99
N LEU A 39 -7.19 6.86 -17.13
CA LEU A 39 -6.53 8.17 -17.30
C LEU A 39 -7.03 9.25 -16.33
N LYS A 40 -8.32 9.20 -15.96
CA LYS A 40 -8.88 10.12 -14.96
C LYS A 40 -8.24 9.97 -13.59
N ASN A 41 -8.03 8.72 -13.14
CA ASN A 41 -7.40 8.42 -11.86
C ASN A 41 -5.89 8.67 -11.92
N ALA A 42 -5.26 8.38 -13.04
CA ALA A 42 -3.86 8.73 -13.31
C ALA A 42 -3.64 10.25 -13.18
N SER A 43 -4.48 11.06 -13.83
CA SER A 43 -4.39 12.52 -13.76
C SER A 43 -4.61 13.05 -12.33
N LYS A 44 -5.57 12.47 -11.58
CA LYS A 44 -5.79 12.85 -10.18
C LYS A 44 -4.58 12.54 -9.31
N SER A 45 -3.95 11.38 -9.48
CA SER A 45 -2.75 10.99 -8.73
C SER A 45 -1.58 11.92 -9.04
N SER A 46 -1.36 12.24 -10.33
CA SER A 46 -0.33 13.19 -10.73
C SER A 46 -0.57 14.59 -10.17
N MET A 47 -1.81 15.08 -10.26
CA MET A 47 -2.17 16.41 -9.73
C MET A 47 -2.02 16.45 -8.22
N LYS A 48 -2.46 15.40 -7.50
CA LYS A 48 -2.26 15.28 -6.05
C LYS A 48 -0.78 15.33 -5.68
N PHE A 49 0.08 14.62 -6.42
CA PHE A 49 1.52 14.66 -6.23
C PHE A 49 2.09 16.06 -6.40
N LEU A 50 1.76 16.74 -7.50
CA LEU A 50 2.27 18.09 -7.79
C LEU A 50 1.84 19.10 -6.72
N VAL A 51 0.57 19.10 -6.34
CA VAL A 51 0.03 20.01 -5.33
C VAL A 51 0.69 19.78 -3.97
N ASN A 52 0.79 18.52 -3.54
CA ASN A 52 1.38 18.21 -2.24
C ASN A 52 2.91 18.40 -2.24
N SER A 53 3.59 18.21 -3.36
CA SER A 53 5.04 18.45 -3.45
C SER A 53 5.38 19.96 -3.47
N THR A 54 4.51 20.80 -4.03
CA THR A 54 4.73 22.26 -4.11
C THR A 54 4.12 22.97 -2.91
N LEU A 55 2.78 22.97 -2.80
CA LEU A 55 2.05 23.69 -1.75
C LEU A 55 2.08 22.95 -0.41
N GLY A 56 2.19 21.61 -0.43
CA GLY A 56 2.29 20.77 0.75
C GLY A 56 3.71 20.56 1.27
N VAL A 57 4.70 21.31 0.77
CA VAL A 57 6.11 21.26 1.20
C VAL A 57 6.65 19.82 1.15
N GLY A 58 6.69 19.23 -0.06
CA GLY A 58 7.19 17.88 -0.27
C GLY A 58 6.27 16.76 0.26
N GLY A 59 5.00 17.08 0.54
CA GLY A 59 4.04 16.11 1.07
C GLY A 59 3.93 16.07 2.60
N ILE A 60 4.56 17.00 3.31
CA ILE A 60 4.36 17.18 4.77
C ILE A 60 2.89 17.47 5.07
N TYR A 61 2.27 18.33 4.26
CA TYR A 61 0.85 18.66 4.35
C TYR A 61 0.10 18.10 3.15
N ASP A 62 -1.03 17.42 3.38
CA ASP A 62 -1.95 16.99 2.31
C ASP A 62 -2.84 18.16 1.87
N PHE A 63 -2.22 19.13 1.17
CA PHE A 63 -2.92 20.32 0.69
C PHE A 63 -3.97 19.98 -0.38
N SER A 64 -3.70 18.97 -1.18
CA SER A 64 -4.61 18.51 -2.24
C SER A 64 -5.97 18.06 -1.72
N SER A 65 -6.03 17.49 -0.52
CA SER A 65 -7.30 17.08 0.11
C SER A 65 -8.21 18.26 0.41
N HIS A 66 -7.66 19.44 0.74
CA HIS A 66 -8.43 20.69 0.91
C HIS A 66 -9.02 21.19 -0.42
N LEU A 67 -8.39 20.84 -1.55
CA LEU A 67 -8.89 21.14 -2.89
C LEU A 67 -9.85 20.05 -3.43
N GLY A 68 -10.19 19.06 -2.61
CA GLY A 68 -11.06 17.97 -3.02
C GLY A 68 -10.42 16.94 -3.98
N ILE A 69 -9.09 17.00 -4.17
CA ILE A 69 -8.36 16.07 -5.03
C ILE A 69 -8.08 14.79 -4.24
N LYS A 70 -8.88 13.75 -4.52
CA LYS A 70 -8.71 12.42 -3.91
C LYS A 70 -8.08 11.46 -4.92
N SER A 71 -7.12 10.67 -4.45
CA SER A 71 -6.53 9.57 -5.19
C SER A 71 -6.58 8.32 -4.32
N GLU A 72 -7.02 7.24 -4.88
CA GLU A 72 -7.04 5.94 -4.23
C GLU A 72 -5.70 5.23 -4.44
N LYS A 73 -5.43 4.25 -3.60
CA LYS A 73 -4.23 3.42 -3.73
C LYS A 73 -4.43 2.45 -4.89
N THR A 74 -3.37 2.19 -5.63
CA THR A 74 -3.31 1.13 -6.63
C THR A 74 -1.88 0.60 -6.73
N ASP A 75 -1.72 -0.57 -7.31
CA ASP A 75 -0.43 -1.24 -7.48
C ASP A 75 -0.40 -2.07 -8.76
N PHE A 76 0.77 -2.62 -9.10
CA PHE A 76 0.92 -3.41 -10.30
C PHE A 76 0.22 -4.78 -10.20
N GLY A 77 0.00 -5.32 -8.99
CA GLY A 77 -0.82 -6.52 -8.79
C GLY A 77 -2.28 -6.29 -9.18
N GLU A 78 -2.85 -5.11 -8.87
CA GLU A 78 -4.16 -4.68 -9.35
C GLU A 78 -4.16 -4.49 -10.88
N THR A 79 -3.10 -3.89 -11.43
CA THR A 79 -2.94 -3.74 -12.88
C THR A 79 -2.98 -5.10 -13.58
N MET A 80 -2.22 -6.07 -13.07
CA MET A 80 -2.26 -7.45 -13.58
C MET A 80 -3.65 -8.08 -13.43
N ALA A 81 -4.36 -7.84 -12.32
CA ALA A 81 -5.73 -8.33 -12.14
C ALA A 81 -6.69 -7.78 -13.20
N LYS A 82 -6.60 -6.48 -13.50
CA LYS A 82 -7.40 -5.84 -14.59
C LYS A 82 -7.03 -6.38 -15.98
N TRP A 83 -5.80 -6.83 -16.18
CA TRP A 83 -5.38 -7.52 -17.40
C TRP A 83 -5.80 -8.99 -17.44
N GLY A 84 -6.50 -9.49 -16.40
CA GLY A 84 -7.04 -10.85 -16.36
C GLY A 84 -6.10 -11.91 -15.76
N PHE A 85 -4.97 -11.50 -15.18
CA PHE A 85 -4.10 -12.45 -14.47
C PHE A 85 -4.75 -12.93 -13.18
N ARG A 86 -4.76 -14.24 -12.98
CA ARG A 86 -5.26 -14.87 -11.75
C ARG A 86 -4.34 -14.60 -10.58
N GLU A 87 -4.88 -14.65 -9.36
CA GLU A 87 -4.11 -14.38 -8.12
C GLU A 87 -2.98 -15.39 -7.86
N GLY A 88 -3.15 -16.64 -8.32
CA GLY A 88 -2.19 -17.73 -8.08
C GLY A 88 -2.15 -18.18 -6.61
N PRO A 89 -1.17 -19.03 -6.24
CA PRO A 89 -1.01 -19.52 -4.88
C PRO A 89 -0.70 -18.38 -3.90
N TYR A 90 -1.17 -18.56 -2.66
CA TYR A 90 -0.79 -17.69 -1.55
C TYR A 90 0.68 -17.89 -1.20
N LEU A 91 1.36 -16.79 -0.89
CA LEU A 91 2.77 -16.74 -0.51
C LEU A 91 2.92 -15.91 0.75
N ASP A 92 3.63 -16.42 1.72
CA ASP A 92 4.07 -15.63 2.86
C ASP A 92 5.55 -15.25 2.66
N ILE A 93 5.78 -13.97 2.35
CA ILE A 93 7.11 -13.49 1.99
C ILE A 93 7.75 -12.87 3.23
N LEU A 94 8.86 -13.41 3.69
CA LEU A 94 9.51 -13.14 4.96
C LEU A 94 9.64 -11.64 5.33
N VAL A 95 9.81 -10.77 4.35
CA VAL A 95 9.97 -9.30 4.57
C VAL A 95 8.76 -8.52 4.10
N LEU A 96 8.07 -9.00 3.05
CA LEU A 96 6.95 -8.31 2.42
C LEU A 96 5.59 -8.75 2.99
N GLY A 97 5.59 -9.76 3.88
CA GLY A 97 4.39 -10.30 4.51
C GLY A 97 3.49 -11.07 3.56
N PRO A 98 2.23 -11.27 3.97
CA PRO A 98 1.23 -12.00 3.20
C PRO A 98 1.09 -11.46 1.77
N SER A 99 1.03 -12.36 0.80
CA SER A 99 0.91 -12.03 -0.62
C SER A 99 0.29 -13.20 -1.39
N ASN A 100 0.06 -13.03 -2.67
CA ASN A 100 -0.15 -14.11 -3.63
C ASN A 100 0.86 -13.97 -4.77
N GLN A 101 0.93 -14.95 -5.65
CA GLN A 101 1.91 -14.95 -6.74
C GLN A 101 1.82 -13.68 -7.61
N ARG A 102 0.61 -13.29 -8.03
CA ARG A 102 0.39 -12.10 -8.83
C ARG A 102 0.86 -10.84 -8.12
N ASP A 103 0.41 -10.63 -6.89
CA ASP A 103 0.70 -9.44 -6.13
C ASP A 103 2.17 -9.39 -5.67
N GLY A 104 2.79 -10.56 -5.43
CA GLY A 104 4.23 -10.68 -5.18
C GLY A 104 5.06 -10.21 -6.38
N ILE A 105 4.70 -10.65 -7.59
CA ILE A 105 5.32 -10.14 -8.84
C ILE A 105 5.04 -8.64 -8.98
N GLY A 106 3.81 -8.22 -8.70
CA GLY A 106 3.41 -6.81 -8.74
C GLY A 106 4.28 -5.93 -7.85
N LYS A 107 4.56 -6.35 -6.62
CA LYS A 107 5.45 -5.63 -5.69
C LYS A 107 6.87 -5.46 -6.25
N VAL A 108 7.40 -6.49 -6.90
CA VAL A 108 8.73 -6.42 -7.54
C VAL A 108 8.73 -5.44 -8.70
N VAL A 109 7.71 -5.50 -9.55
CA VAL A 109 7.56 -4.58 -10.69
C VAL A 109 7.40 -3.14 -10.21
N ASP A 110 6.55 -2.90 -9.21
CA ASP A 110 6.38 -1.58 -8.60
C ASP A 110 7.70 -1.01 -8.04
N LEU A 111 8.55 -1.86 -7.47
CA LEU A 111 9.86 -1.45 -6.97
C LEU A 111 10.82 -1.03 -8.10
N VAL A 112 10.77 -1.73 -9.23
CA VAL A 112 11.62 -1.45 -10.41
C VAL A 112 11.13 -0.23 -11.18
N LEU A 113 9.80 -0.12 -11.36
CA LEU A 113 9.16 0.95 -12.12
C LEU A 113 8.84 2.20 -11.28
N ASP A 114 9.29 2.27 -10.02
CA ASP A 114 9.00 3.41 -9.16
C ASP A 114 9.64 4.70 -9.70
N PRO A 115 8.83 5.68 -10.20
CA PRO A 115 9.36 6.91 -10.78
C PRO A 115 10.15 7.77 -9.80
N VAL A 116 9.93 7.60 -8.48
CA VAL A 116 10.66 8.33 -7.45
C VAL A 116 12.15 7.99 -7.49
N SER A 117 12.50 6.78 -7.94
CA SER A 117 13.89 6.38 -8.13
C SER A 117 14.64 7.25 -9.16
N LEU A 118 13.91 7.87 -10.10
CA LEU A 118 14.46 8.77 -11.12
C LEU A 118 14.78 10.17 -10.56
N LEU A 119 14.21 10.54 -9.42
CA LEU A 119 14.44 11.84 -8.77
C LEU A 119 15.77 11.89 -8.01
N GLY A 120 16.55 10.81 -8.04
CA GLY A 120 17.86 10.72 -7.42
C GLY A 120 17.85 9.99 -6.07
N VAL A 121 19.08 9.74 -5.58
CA VAL A 121 19.29 8.92 -4.36
C VAL A 121 18.61 9.51 -3.13
N GLY A 122 18.62 10.84 -2.98
CA GLY A 122 17.99 11.51 -1.85
C GLY A 122 16.47 11.30 -1.78
N ALA A 123 15.78 11.44 -2.91
CA ALA A 123 14.34 11.21 -2.98
C ALA A 123 13.99 9.74 -2.71
N LYS A 124 14.74 8.80 -3.29
CA LYS A 124 14.57 7.36 -3.05
C LYS A 124 14.78 7.01 -1.57
N SER A 125 15.81 7.53 -0.94
CA SER A 125 16.08 7.29 0.48
C SER A 125 14.98 7.84 1.37
N ALA A 126 14.48 9.05 1.10
CA ALA A 126 13.37 9.65 1.82
C ALA A 126 12.08 8.84 1.65
N ALA A 127 11.75 8.43 0.42
CA ALA A 127 10.60 7.58 0.14
C ALA A 127 10.69 6.24 0.87
N THR A 128 11.84 5.59 0.88
CA THR A 128 12.05 4.33 1.60
C THR A 128 11.90 4.52 3.10
N ALA A 129 12.54 5.54 3.67
CA ALA A 129 12.48 5.83 5.10
C ALA A 129 11.03 6.11 5.57
N THR A 130 10.29 6.94 4.82
CA THR A 130 8.89 7.24 5.13
C THR A 130 7.99 6.03 4.97
N SER A 131 8.22 5.16 3.97
CA SER A 131 7.45 3.92 3.78
C SER A 131 7.69 2.92 4.91
N VAL A 132 8.93 2.78 5.38
CA VAL A 132 9.24 1.93 6.55
C VAL A 132 8.57 2.49 7.80
N ALA A 133 8.69 3.78 8.05
CA ALA A 133 8.06 4.42 9.20
C ALA A 133 6.52 4.34 9.14
N PHE A 134 5.92 4.45 7.94
CA PHE A 134 4.50 4.22 7.72
C PHE A 134 4.10 2.79 8.08
N GLY A 135 4.87 1.79 7.63
CA GLY A 135 4.64 0.38 7.98
C GLY A 135 4.70 0.13 9.49
N LEU A 136 5.65 0.74 10.18
CA LEU A 136 5.76 0.67 11.65
C LEU A 136 4.56 1.33 12.34
N SER A 137 4.11 2.47 11.83
CA SER A 137 2.92 3.18 12.33
C SER A 137 1.66 2.33 12.16
N ALA A 138 1.45 1.77 10.97
CA ALA A 138 0.32 0.89 10.69
C ALA A 138 0.35 -0.37 11.58
N ARG A 139 1.52 -1.02 11.74
CA ARG A 139 1.68 -2.19 12.62
C ARG A 139 1.37 -1.85 14.08
N SER A 140 1.74 -0.66 14.54
CA SER A 140 1.42 -0.18 15.89
C SER A 140 -0.08 0.07 16.06
N GLN A 141 -0.71 0.71 15.08
CA GLN A 141 -2.13 1.05 15.11
C GLN A 141 -3.04 -0.18 15.10
N PHE A 142 -2.68 -1.21 14.32
CA PHE A 142 -3.43 -2.47 14.21
C PHE A 142 -2.85 -3.59 15.08
N ARG A 143 -2.13 -3.23 16.15
CA ARG A 143 -1.42 -4.18 17.01
C ARG A 143 -2.30 -5.31 17.51
N GLU A 144 -3.43 -4.98 18.16
CA GLU A 144 -4.31 -5.98 18.77
C GLU A 144 -4.83 -6.99 17.73
N SER A 145 -5.28 -6.49 16.57
CA SER A 145 -5.78 -7.36 15.49
C SER A 145 -4.70 -8.27 14.93
N ILE A 146 -3.48 -7.73 14.73
CA ILE A 146 -2.38 -8.51 14.18
C ILE A 146 -1.85 -9.52 15.22
N ASP A 147 -1.75 -9.12 16.48
CA ASP A 147 -1.28 -10.00 17.55
C ASP A 147 -2.28 -11.14 17.81
N SER A 148 -3.59 -10.88 17.74
CA SER A 148 -4.63 -11.90 17.81
C SER A 148 -4.49 -12.93 16.68
N ILE A 149 -4.28 -12.50 15.46
CA ILE A 149 -4.08 -13.41 14.33
C ILE A 149 -2.80 -14.25 14.48
N LEU A 150 -1.70 -13.63 14.90
CA LEU A 150 -0.39 -14.28 14.91
C LEU A 150 -0.15 -15.17 16.14
N TYR A 151 -0.68 -14.79 17.31
CA TYR A 151 -0.30 -15.43 18.58
C TYR A 151 -1.46 -16.10 19.33
N GLU A 152 -2.71 -15.69 19.07
CA GLU A 152 -3.88 -16.23 19.79
C GLU A 152 -4.68 -17.21 18.94
N SER A 153 -4.42 -17.27 17.61
CA SER A 153 -5.12 -18.18 16.72
C SER A 153 -4.54 -19.61 16.78
N ALA A 154 -5.41 -20.60 16.63
CA ALA A 154 -4.99 -22.01 16.54
C ALA A 154 -4.14 -22.30 15.29
N ASP A 155 -4.37 -21.58 14.20
CA ASP A 155 -3.60 -21.65 12.96
C ASP A 155 -3.41 -20.24 12.39
N SER A 156 -2.28 -19.64 12.73
CA SER A 156 -1.94 -18.28 12.30
C SER A 156 -1.73 -18.17 10.78
N TYR A 157 -1.23 -19.23 10.14
CA TYR A 157 -1.05 -19.25 8.69
C TYR A 157 -2.39 -19.24 7.95
N ALA A 158 -3.31 -20.13 8.34
CA ALA A 158 -4.64 -20.20 7.73
C ALA A 158 -5.41 -18.87 7.91
N GLN A 159 -5.36 -18.28 9.10
CA GLN A 159 -6.00 -16.99 9.36
C GLN A 159 -5.37 -15.83 8.58
N SER A 160 -4.04 -15.73 8.54
CA SER A 160 -3.35 -14.70 7.76
C SER A 160 -3.66 -14.82 6.27
N ARG A 161 -3.68 -16.05 5.74
CA ARG A 161 -4.07 -16.35 4.35
C ARG A 161 -5.51 -15.90 4.09
N LEU A 162 -6.44 -16.29 4.93
CA LEU A 162 -7.86 -15.96 4.79
C LEU A 162 -8.06 -14.43 4.79
N PHE A 163 -7.50 -13.76 5.79
CA PHE A 163 -7.61 -12.31 5.93
C PHE A 163 -7.02 -11.57 4.72
N PHE A 164 -5.81 -11.96 4.29
CA PHE A 164 -5.18 -11.35 3.12
C PHE A 164 -6.01 -11.53 1.85
N LEU A 165 -6.43 -12.77 1.54
CA LEU A 165 -7.17 -13.05 0.31
C LEU A 165 -8.54 -12.37 0.29
N GLN A 166 -9.26 -12.33 1.41
CA GLN A 166 -10.55 -11.64 1.50
C GLN A 166 -10.38 -10.13 1.31
N ASN A 167 -9.43 -9.51 2.02
CA ASN A 167 -9.17 -8.07 1.89
C ASN A 167 -8.75 -7.71 0.45
N ARG A 168 -7.85 -8.52 -0.14
CA ARG A 168 -7.37 -8.26 -1.50
C ARG A 168 -8.46 -8.39 -2.55
N ARG A 169 -9.31 -9.39 -2.44
CA ARG A 169 -10.47 -9.56 -3.33
C ARG A 169 -11.50 -8.44 -3.16
N TYR A 170 -11.68 -7.95 -1.94
CA TYR A 170 -12.51 -6.78 -1.68
C TYR A 170 -11.94 -5.53 -2.37
N GLU A 171 -10.64 -5.24 -2.21
CA GLU A 171 -9.96 -4.12 -2.87
C GLU A 171 -10.11 -4.18 -4.41
N LEU A 172 -10.00 -5.36 -4.99
CA LEU A 172 -10.15 -5.58 -6.43
C LEU A 172 -11.61 -5.57 -6.92
N GLY A 173 -12.59 -5.41 -6.02
CA GLY A 173 -14.00 -5.43 -6.36
C GLY A 173 -14.50 -6.81 -6.83
N THR A 174 -13.76 -7.86 -6.60
CA THR A 174 -14.08 -9.24 -6.99
C THR A 174 -15.00 -9.95 -5.99
N ASN A 175 -15.32 -9.32 -4.87
CA ASN A 175 -16.21 -9.88 -3.82
C ASN A 175 -17.71 -9.88 -4.18
N LYS A 176 -18.07 -9.65 -5.44
CA LYS A 176 -19.50 -9.71 -5.86
C LYS A 176 -20.07 -11.13 -5.93
N THR A 177 -19.25 -12.14 -5.78
CA THR A 177 -19.67 -13.53 -5.59
C THR A 177 -19.17 -13.97 -4.21
N GLU A 178 -20.11 -14.25 -3.32
CA GLU A 178 -19.88 -14.86 -2.00
C GLU A 178 -19.19 -16.23 -2.17
N HIS A 179 -17.90 -16.23 -2.44
CA HIS A 179 -17.12 -17.46 -2.45
C HIS A 179 -16.45 -17.58 -1.09
N TYR A 180 -17.03 -18.43 -0.23
CA TYR A 180 -16.40 -18.86 1.01
C TYR A 180 -15.01 -19.42 0.66
N ILE A 181 -13.98 -18.83 1.26
CA ILE A 181 -12.61 -19.35 1.13
C ILE A 181 -12.42 -20.31 2.29
N ASP A 182 -12.31 -21.58 1.97
CA ASP A 182 -11.90 -22.59 2.95
C ASP A 182 -10.43 -22.32 3.32
N PRO A 183 -10.11 -22.00 4.58
CA PRO A 183 -8.74 -21.70 4.99
C PRO A 183 -7.79 -22.91 4.86
N TYR A 184 -8.33 -24.12 4.74
CA TYR A 184 -7.56 -25.38 4.68
C TYR A 184 -7.46 -26.00 3.29
N ASN A 185 -7.99 -25.35 2.25
CA ASN A 185 -7.93 -25.82 0.87
C ASN A 185 -6.90 -25.06 0.04
#